data_80e9c9936b49ede8d98e0ab9c76bf4c4
#
_entry.id   80e9c9936b49ede8d98e0ab9c76bf4c4
#
_cell.length_a   1.000
_cell.length_b   1.000
_cell.length_c   1.000
_cell.angle_alpha   90.00
_cell.angle_beta   90.00
_cell.angle_gamma   90.00
#
_symmetry.space_group_name_H-M   'P 1'
#
loop_
_entity.id
_entity.type
_entity.pdbx_description
1 polymer ?
#
loop_
_entity_poly.entity_id
_entity_poly.type
_entity_poly.pdbx_seq_one_letter_code
_entity_poly.pdbx_strand_id
1 'polypeptide(L)'
;MAQKPTLKNGTKPNSFSTGRPSKNAYKVGKLTKKSRFTKRKINRKLIFVLAALLLSFVFAVVLGNYLSRKVEQSQTENPQNSAQSPVIPSVDKILPELELNAFYVDLSTATPESSLSDQTGVAREKGNALFMEINDKDGKLIYSSSVSNELSYSVNENLTLSRLKNHLEYYDDYAIGCFASSFSSTLDVATRTKIQSNEILLLSEAAENGFSQIFVNFSKNITKNDLIYYQTYLLNLKLTCQNTPIGIKIPLSFVSNAANHGILAELMKVADFFVLDFSGQNAEQIKEILEPLIYFSFRYEAVAIISNDAITLNDCIAALSKKGIDNYIAK
;
A
#
# COMPACT_ATOMS: atom_id res chain seq x y z
N MET A 1 -60.42 -14.47 -14.39
CA MET A 1 -60.31 -15.68 -15.23
C MET A 1 -58.98 -16.33 -14.97
N ALA A 2 -59.03 -17.46 -14.27
CA ALA A 2 -57.87 -18.23 -13.83
C ALA A 2 -57.63 -19.37 -14.82
N GLN A 3 -56.37 -19.60 -15.20
CA GLN A 3 -55.99 -20.88 -15.81
C GLN A 3 -54.76 -21.43 -15.09
N LYS A 4 -54.96 -22.59 -14.45
CA LYS A 4 -53.93 -23.50 -13.95
C LYS A 4 -53.31 -24.30 -15.10
N PRO A 5 -52.04 -24.64 -15.06
CA PRO A 5 -51.53 -25.78 -15.81
C PRO A 5 -51.39 -27.03 -14.93
N THR A 6 -51.77 -28.11 -15.56
CA THR A 6 -51.86 -29.49 -15.13
C THR A 6 -50.51 -30.17 -14.90
N LEU A 7 -50.45 -30.96 -13.79
CA LEU A 7 -49.48 -32.02 -13.54
C LEU A 7 -49.69 -33.21 -14.51
N LYS A 8 -48.56 -33.77 -14.98
CA LYS A 8 -48.51 -35.14 -15.53
C LYS A 8 -47.55 -36.00 -14.74
N ASN A 9 -48.15 -37.07 -14.22
CA ASN A 9 -47.56 -38.17 -13.50
C ASN A 9 -46.65 -39.06 -14.37
N GLY A 10 -45.69 -39.70 -13.71
CA GLY A 10 -45.52 -41.12 -13.87
C GLY A 10 -44.18 -41.58 -14.37
N THR A 11 -43.41 -42.19 -13.55
CA THR A 11 -42.92 -43.56 -13.86
C THR A 11 -42.31 -44.25 -12.63
N LYS A 12 -42.56 -45.53 -12.55
CA LYS A 12 -42.42 -46.48 -11.45
C LYS A 12 -40.98 -46.92 -11.12
N PRO A 13 -40.76 -47.46 -9.94
CA PRO A 13 -39.43 -47.93 -9.49
C PRO A 13 -39.13 -49.35 -10.00
N ASN A 14 -37.89 -49.58 -10.35
CA ASN A 14 -37.39 -50.92 -10.71
C ASN A 14 -36.79 -51.61 -9.50
N SER A 15 -37.18 -52.85 -9.43
CA SER A 15 -36.99 -53.91 -8.43
C SER A 15 -35.54 -54.23 -8.06
N PHE A 16 -35.41 -54.51 -6.78
CA PHE A 16 -34.26 -55.23 -6.17
C PHE A 16 -34.09 -56.63 -6.76
N SER A 17 -32.85 -56.99 -7.11
CA SER A 17 -32.41 -58.33 -7.39
C SER A 17 -31.37 -58.73 -6.35
N THR A 18 -31.75 -59.65 -5.49
CA THR A 18 -30.91 -60.37 -4.51
C THR A 18 -30.08 -61.41 -5.20
N GLY A 19 -28.77 -61.17 -5.33
CA GLY A 19 -27.78 -62.17 -5.78
C GLY A 19 -27.01 -62.77 -4.58
N ARG A 20 -27.10 -64.09 -4.44
CA ARG A 20 -26.41 -64.91 -3.40
C ARG A 20 -24.88 -64.84 -3.49
N PRO A 21 -24.14 -64.96 -2.37
CA PRO A 21 -22.68 -64.94 -2.41
C PRO A 21 -22.09 -66.28 -2.83
N SER A 22 -21.19 -66.19 -3.82
CA SER A 22 -20.34 -67.31 -4.22
C SER A 22 -19.14 -67.44 -3.30
N LYS A 23 -19.01 -68.63 -2.72
CA LYS A 23 -17.82 -69.08 -1.95
C LYS A 23 -16.66 -69.28 -2.92
N ASN A 24 -15.67 -68.45 -2.89
CA ASN A 24 -14.36 -68.77 -3.49
C ASN A 24 -13.27 -68.65 -2.44
N ALA A 25 -12.57 -69.78 -2.28
CA ALA A 25 -11.51 -70.03 -1.35
C ALA A 25 -10.29 -69.10 -1.53
N TYR A 26 -9.85 -68.54 -0.43
CA TYR A 26 -8.58 -67.83 -0.38
C TYR A 26 -7.40 -68.81 -0.48
N LYS A 27 -6.64 -68.77 -1.58
CA LYS A 27 -5.28 -69.34 -1.63
C LYS A 27 -4.32 -68.30 -1.03
N VAL A 28 -3.77 -68.60 0.15
CA VAL A 28 -2.68 -67.87 0.77
C VAL A 28 -1.41 -68.07 -0.05
N GLY A 29 -1.09 -67.10 -0.88
CA GLY A 29 0.20 -67.02 -1.60
C GLY A 29 1.26 -66.45 -0.65
N LYS A 30 2.32 -67.20 -0.39
CA LYS A 30 3.51 -66.73 0.34
C LYS A 30 4.14 -65.55 -0.40
N LEU A 31 4.02 -64.35 0.20
CA LEU A 31 4.71 -63.13 -0.23
C LEU A 31 6.20 -63.21 0.15
N THR A 32 7.05 -63.62 -0.77
CA THR A 32 8.49 -63.41 -0.67
C THR A 32 8.80 -61.95 -0.97
N LYS A 33 9.07 -61.16 0.07
CA LYS A 33 9.62 -59.82 -0.06
C LYS A 33 11.02 -59.87 -0.64
N LYS A 34 11.18 -59.72 -1.96
CA LYS A 34 12.43 -59.25 -2.55
C LYS A 34 12.29 -57.73 -2.76
N SER A 35 12.76 -56.95 -1.81
CA SER A 35 12.94 -55.53 -2.00
C SER A 35 14.06 -55.30 -3.02
N ARG A 36 13.70 -55.03 -4.26
CA ARG A 36 14.63 -54.53 -5.27
C ARG A 36 14.82 -53.05 -4.95
N PHE A 37 15.86 -52.71 -4.22
CA PHE A 37 16.40 -51.32 -4.20
C PHE A 37 16.90 -51.04 -5.62
N THR A 38 16.07 -50.40 -6.43
CA THR A 38 16.51 -49.74 -7.64
C THR A 38 17.38 -48.56 -7.23
N LYS A 39 18.70 -48.67 -7.42
CA LYS A 39 19.65 -47.55 -7.32
C LYS A 39 19.20 -46.47 -8.32
N ARG A 40 18.41 -45.50 -7.84
CA ARG A 40 18.10 -44.29 -8.60
C ARG A 40 19.43 -43.62 -8.94
N LYS A 41 19.78 -43.55 -10.23
CA LYS A 41 20.89 -42.74 -10.71
C LYS A 41 20.59 -41.30 -10.34
N ILE A 42 21.22 -40.83 -9.24
CA ILE A 42 21.10 -39.43 -8.80
C ILE A 42 21.66 -38.58 -9.94
N ASN A 43 20.81 -37.69 -10.45
CA ASN A 43 21.17 -36.81 -11.53
C ASN A 43 22.25 -35.81 -11.03
N ARG A 44 23.49 -36.02 -11.45
CA ARG A 44 24.64 -35.16 -11.02
C ARG A 44 24.38 -33.69 -11.24
N LYS A 45 23.62 -33.31 -12.28
CA LYS A 45 23.20 -31.91 -12.50
C LYS A 45 22.31 -31.36 -11.38
N LEU A 46 21.41 -32.21 -10.84
CA LEU A 46 20.55 -31.80 -9.70
C LEU A 46 21.35 -31.54 -8.42
N ILE A 47 22.39 -32.36 -8.20
CA ILE A 47 23.31 -32.18 -7.05
C ILE A 47 24.06 -30.85 -7.19
N PHE A 48 24.57 -30.51 -8.39
CA PHE A 48 25.25 -29.23 -8.60
C PHE A 48 24.34 -28.02 -8.41
N VAL A 49 23.09 -28.08 -8.86
CA VAL A 49 22.12 -27.00 -8.67
C VAL A 49 21.79 -26.83 -7.18
N LEU A 50 21.55 -27.92 -6.45
CA LEU A 50 21.31 -27.86 -4.99
C LEU A 50 22.53 -27.35 -4.22
N ALA A 51 23.73 -27.75 -4.60
CA ALA A 51 24.97 -27.24 -3.98
C ALA A 51 25.18 -25.74 -4.25
N ALA A 52 24.89 -25.27 -5.47
CA ALA A 52 24.98 -23.85 -5.81
C ALA A 52 23.96 -23.01 -5.02
N LEU A 53 22.72 -23.49 -4.87
CA LEU A 53 21.69 -22.84 -4.05
C LEU A 53 22.08 -22.79 -2.55
N LEU A 54 22.65 -23.87 -2.02
CA LEU A 54 23.15 -23.91 -0.64
C LEU A 54 24.30 -22.92 -0.42
N LEU A 55 25.22 -22.85 -1.37
CA LEU A 55 26.35 -21.91 -1.33
C LEU A 55 25.89 -20.45 -1.37
N SER A 56 24.92 -20.12 -2.22
CA SER A 56 24.33 -18.78 -2.30
C SER A 56 23.61 -18.39 -1.01
N PHE A 57 22.89 -19.33 -0.37
CA PHE A 57 22.25 -19.11 0.91
C PHE A 57 23.25 -18.87 2.04
N VAL A 58 24.31 -19.69 2.14
CA VAL A 58 25.38 -19.50 3.12
C VAL A 58 26.08 -18.15 2.91
N PHE A 59 26.32 -17.77 1.66
CA PHE A 59 26.96 -16.49 1.35
C PHE A 59 26.08 -15.31 1.77
N ALA A 60 24.76 -15.38 1.54
CA ALA A 60 23.81 -14.35 1.98
C ALA A 60 23.76 -14.21 3.52
N VAL A 61 23.77 -15.34 4.26
CA VAL A 61 23.79 -15.34 5.73
C VAL A 61 25.12 -14.77 6.26
N VAL A 62 26.26 -15.15 5.67
CA VAL A 62 27.58 -14.63 6.08
C VAL A 62 27.69 -13.14 5.80
N LEU A 63 27.23 -12.67 4.63
CA LEU A 63 27.22 -11.26 4.26
C LEU A 63 26.31 -10.45 5.19
N GLY A 64 25.13 -10.97 5.50
CA GLY A 64 24.18 -10.35 6.45
C GLY A 64 24.79 -10.19 7.85
N ASN A 65 25.42 -11.25 8.37
CA ASN A 65 26.12 -11.21 9.67
C ASN A 65 27.35 -10.29 9.67
N TYR A 66 28.08 -10.23 8.56
CA TYR A 66 29.23 -9.32 8.42
C TYR A 66 28.79 -7.85 8.43
N LEU A 67 27.73 -7.52 7.71
CA LEU A 67 27.15 -6.17 7.69
C LEU A 67 26.59 -5.78 9.05
N SER A 68 25.90 -6.68 9.75
CA SER A 68 25.38 -6.43 11.09
C SER A 68 26.51 -6.16 12.10
N ARG A 69 27.60 -6.93 12.06
CA ARG A 69 28.77 -6.70 12.94
C ARG A 69 29.50 -5.38 12.64
N LYS A 70 29.53 -4.95 11.37
CA LYS A 70 30.15 -3.69 11.00
C LYS A 70 29.33 -2.49 11.48
N VAL A 71 28.01 -2.62 11.55
CA VAL A 71 27.10 -1.62 12.15
C VAL A 71 27.30 -1.56 13.67
N GLU A 72 27.42 -2.71 14.35
CA GLU A 72 27.66 -2.76 15.79
C GLU A 72 29.06 -2.21 16.20
N GLN A 73 30.10 -2.44 15.40
CA GLN A 73 31.44 -1.93 15.67
C GLN A 73 31.58 -0.42 15.50
N SER A 74 30.77 0.21 14.64
CA SER A 74 30.75 1.67 14.53
C SER A 74 30.01 2.36 15.69
N GLN A 75 29.35 1.61 16.57
CA GLN A 75 28.68 2.14 17.78
C GLN A 75 29.49 2.02 19.06
N THR A 76 30.69 1.38 19.04
CA THR A 76 31.44 1.04 20.27
C THR A 76 32.62 1.94 20.57
N GLU A 77 32.89 2.97 19.79
CA GLU A 77 33.96 3.94 20.09
C GLU A 77 33.39 5.27 20.59
N ASN A 78 32.83 5.30 21.79
CA ASN A 78 33.08 6.38 22.77
C ASN A 78 32.38 6.11 24.12
N PRO A 79 33.08 5.69 25.19
CA PRO A 79 32.50 5.62 26.51
C PRO A 79 32.94 6.84 27.34
N GLN A 80 32.18 7.92 27.30
CA GLN A 80 32.15 8.89 28.42
C GLN A 80 30.86 9.73 28.46
N ASN A 81 30.13 9.46 29.55
CA ASN A 81 29.32 10.38 30.35
C ASN A 81 27.99 10.94 29.77
N SER A 82 27.04 10.63 30.56
CA SER A 82 25.80 11.33 30.96
C SER A 82 24.54 10.60 30.53
N ALA A 83 23.68 10.42 31.53
CA ALA A 83 22.31 9.95 31.36
C ALA A 83 21.57 10.85 30.39
N GLN A 84 21.73 10.58 29.09
CA GLN A 84 20.91 11.15 28.02
C GLN A 84 19.77 10.19 27.75
N SER A 85 18.56 10.73 27.82
CA SER A 85 17.38 10.11 27.23
C SER A 85 17.70 9.52 25.87
N PRO A 86 17.11 8.38 25.47
CA PRO A 86 17.41 7.77 24.18
C PRO A 86 17.23 8.81 23.09
N VAL A 87 18.32 9.19 22.43
CA VAL A 87 18.31 10.02 21.24
C VAL A 87 17.63 9.18 20.18
N ILE A 88 16.37 9.48 19.93
CA ILE A 88 15.65 8.99 18.75
C ILE A 88 16.44 9.56 17.57
N PRO A 89 16.95 8.74 16.63
CA PRO A 89 17.61 9.27 15.46
C PRO A 89 16.64 10.24 14.80
N SER A 90 17.07 11.49 14.59
CA SER A 90 16.34 12.45 13.80
C SER A 90 16.18 11.81 12.42
N VAL A 91 14.97 11.44 12.06
CA VAL A 91 14.65 11.11 10.67
C VAL A 91 14.90 12.39 9.91
N ASP A 92 15.83 12.38 8.98
CA ASP A 92 16.04 13.51 8.08
C ASP A 92 14.68 13.85 7.48
N LYS A 93 14.23 15.10 7.63
CA LYS A 93 12.93 15.53 7.12
C LYS A 93 12.90 15.31 5.62
N ILE A 94 12.07 14.38 5.20
CA ILE A 94 11.90 14.00 3.78
C ILE A 94 10.85 14.89 3.13
N LEU A 95 9.96 15.48 3.93
CA LEU A 95 9.03 16.50 3.46
C LEU A 95 9.78 17.81 3.19
N PRO A 96 9.35 18.62 2.21
CA PRO A 96 10.00 19.90 1.93
C PRO A 96 10.04 20.77 3.20
N GLU A 97 11.12 21.55 3.38
CA GLU A 97 11.27 22.49 4.49
C GLU A 97 10.19 23.59 4.52
N LEU A 98 9.51 23.80 3.38
CA LEU A 98 8.40 24.73 3.24
C LEU A 98 7.11 24.08 3.72
N GLU A 99 6.30 24.83 4.46
CA GLU A 99 4.93 24.43 4.79
C GLU A 99 4.16 24.07 3.52
N LEU A 100 3.63 22.84 3.49
CA LEU A 100 2.95 22.31 2.33
C LEU A 100 1.46 22.70 2.38
N ASN A 101 1.06 23.57 1.47
CA ASN A 101 -0.33 24.04 1.33
C ASN A 101 -0.86 23.54 -0.01
N ALA A 102 -1.38 22.31 -0.05
CA ALA A 102 -1.88 21.70 -1.27
C ALA A 102 -3.40 21.90 -1.43
N PHE A 103 -3.83 22.11 -2.67
CA PHE A 103 -5.25 22.23 -3.02
C PHE A 103 -5.66 21.14 -4.00
N TYR A 104 -6.86 20.61 -3.77
CA TYR A 104 -7.41 19.53 -4.59
C TYR A 104 -7.73 19.98 -6.01
N VAL A 105 -7.36 19.15 -6.97
CA VAL A 105 -7.67 19.29 -8.39
C VAL A 105 -8.39 18.02 -8.85
N ASP A 106 -9.62 18.16 -9.29
CA ASP A 106 -10.38 17.06 -9.86
C ASP A 106 -10.07 16.89 -11.35
N LEU A 107 -9.20 15.94 -11.66
CA LEU A 107 -8.85 15.59 -13.05
C LEU A 107 -9.75 14.50 -13.64
N SER A 108 -10.67 13.94 -12.87
CA SER A 108 -11.57 12.89 -13.35
C SER A 108 -12.52 13.39 -14.46
N THR A 109 -12.79 14.71 -14.45
CA THR A 109 -13.62 15.41 -15.44
C THR A 109 -12.83 16.02 -16.58
N ALA A 110 -11.50 15.80 -16.63
CA ALA A 110 -10.68 16.33 -17.71
C ALA A 110 -11.16 15.80 -19.08
N THR A 111 -11.47 16.69 -19.98
CA THR A 111 -11.86 16.39 -21.37
C THR A 111 -10.78 16.90 -22.34
N PRO A 112 -10.76 16.45 -23.61
CA PRO A 112 -9.83 16.99 -24.61
C PRO A 112 -9.97 18.51 -24.81
N GLU A 113 -11.17 19.05 -24.63
CA GLU A 113 -11.49 20.46 -24.77
C GLU A 113 -11.13 21.28 -23.52
N SER A 114 -11.11 20.65 -22.34
CA SER A 114 -10.75 21.34 -21.11
C SER A 114 -9.26 21.56 -21.03
N SER A 115 -8.86 22.79 -20.71
CA SER A 115 -7.47 23.10 -20.42
C SER A 115 -7.09 22.51 -19.07
N LEU A 116 -5.98 21.76 -19.02
CA LEU A 116 -5.40 21.29 -17.77
C LEU A 116 -5.02 22.50 -16.88
N SER A 117 -4.64 23.62 -17.51
CA SER A 117 -4.40 24.91 -16.86
C SER A 117 -5.62 25.44 -16.11
N ASP A 118 -6.81 25.35 -16.69
CA ASP A 118 -8.03 25.87 -16.05
C ASP A 118 -8.35 25.10 -14.78
N GLN A 119 -8.16 23.77 -14.81
CA GLN A 119 -8.44 22.91 -13.66
C GLN A 119 -7.39 23.05 -12.54
N THR A 120 -6.14 23.32 -12.87
CA THR A 120 -5.06 23.50 -11.89
C THR A 120 -4.90 24.97 -11.45
N GLY A 121 -5.40 25.93 -12.22
CA GLY A 121 -5.18 27.36 -11.99
C GLY A 121 -5.66 27.83 -10.62
N VAL A 122 -6.88 27.47 -10.23
CA VAL A 122 -7.45 27.84 -8.91
C VAL A 122 -6.62 27.28 -7.76
N ALA A 123 -6.10 26.07 -7.89
CA ALA A 123 -5.26 25.45 -6.85
C ALA A 123 -3.92 26.18 -6.73
N ARG A 124 -3.31 26.61 -7.85
CA ARG A 124 -2.06 27.38 -7.87
C ARG A 124 -2.18 28.76 -7.24
N GLU A 125 -3.34 29.41 -7.42
CA GLU A 125 -3.60 30.73 -6.80
C GLU A 125 -3.74 30.65 -5.29
N LYS A 126 -4.16 29.49 -4.74
CA LYS A 126 -4.44 29.31 -3.33
C LYS A 126 -3.29 28.72 -2.52
N GLY A 127 -2.43 27.93 -3.15
CA GLY A 127 -1.42 27.17 -2.45
C GLY A 127 -0.11 27.02 -3.22
N ASN A 128 0.81 26.27 -2.63
CA ASN A 128 2.12 25.99 -3.19
C ASN A 128 2.25 24.57 -3.75
N ALA A 129 1.16 23.79 -3.74
CA ALA A 129 1.13 22.43 -4.25
C ALA A 129 -0.25 22.05 -4.79
N LEU A 130 -0.26 21.09 -5.71
CA LEU A 130 -1.46 20.49 -6.26
C LEU A 130 -1.69 19.13 -5.60
N PHE A 131 -2.93 18.84 -5.22
CA PHE A 131 -3.32 17.51 -4.77
C PHE A 131 -4.25 16.84 -5.78
N MET A 132 -3.93 15.61 -6.16
CA MET A 132 -4.69 14.83 -7.15
C MET A 132 -4.91 13.41 -6.68
N GLU A 133 -6.08 12.85 -6.94
CA GLU A 133 -6.31 11.41 -6.82
C GLU A 133 -5.76 10.73 -8.07
N ILE A 134 -4.86 9.73 -7.93
CA ILE A 134 -4.28 8.97 -9.06
C ILE A 134 -5.33 8.01 -9.64
N ASN A 135 -6.23 7.51 -8.79
CA ASN A 135 -7.39 6.72 -9.19
C ASN A 135 -8.63 7.13 -8.39
N ASP A 136 -9.79 6.94 -8.98
CA ASP A 136 -11.07 7.18 -8.32
C ASP A 136 -11.48 6.02 -7.38
N LYS A 137 -12.63 6.18 -6.72
CA LYS A 137 -13.21 5.17 -5.81
C LYS A 137 -13.50 3.81 -6.47
N ASP A 138 -13.66 3.78 -7.79
CA ASP A 138 -13.95 2.58 -8.58
C ASP A 138 -12.65 1.97 -9.14
N GLY A 139 -11.48 2.53 -8.78
CA GLY A 139 -10.16 2.09 -9.21
C GLY A 139 -9.77 2.56 -10.62
N LYS A 140 -10.55 3.46 -11.24
CA LYS A 140 -10.24 4.03 -12.54
C LYS A 140 -9.15 5.08 -12.40
N LEU A 141 -8.08 4.95 -13.19
CA LEU A 141 -6.97 5.91 -13.19
C LEU A 141 -7.40 7.23 -13.85
N ILE A 142 -6.91 8.34 -13.34
CA ILE A 142 -7.19 9.68 -13.88
C ILE A 142 -6.48 9.96 -15.21
N TYR A 143 -5.53 9.13 -15.59
CA TYR A 143 -4.77 9.25 -16.83
C TYR A 143 -4.56 7.89 -17.49
N SER A 144 -4.22 7.92 -18.77
CA SER A 144 -3.73 6.75 -19.51
C SER A 144 -2.20 6.80 -19.64
N SER A 145 -1.57 5.62 -19.58
CA SER A 145 -0.13 5.44 -19.71
C SER A 145 0.21 4.11 -20.38
N SER A 146 1.49 3.86 -20.66
CA SER A 146 1.94 2.56 -21.16
C SER A 146 1.69 1.45 -20.15
N VAL A 147 2.02 1.66 -18.87
CA VAL A 147 1.83 0.70 -17.79
C VAL A 147 0.34 0.44 -17.55
N SER A 148 -0.50 1.48 -17.50
CA SER A 148 -1.94 1.30 -17.31
C SER A 148 -2.58 0.47 -18.42
N ASN A 149 -2.14 0.65 -19.66
CA ASN A 149 -2.63 -0.10 -20.82
C ASN A 149 -2.14 -1.56 -20.78
N GLU A 150 -0.87 -1.81 -20.47
CA GLU A 150 -0.31 -3.16 -20.34
C GLU A 150 -1.01 -3.95 -19.23
N LEU A 151 -1.28 -3.32 -18.10
CA LEU A 151 -1.97 -3.93 -16.96
C LEU A 151 -3.49 -3.99 -17.12
N SER A 152 -4.04 -3.42 -18.20
CA SER A 152 -5.48 -3.36 -18.49
C SER A 152 -6.31 -2.65 -17.41
N TYR A 153 -5.78 -1.57 -16.85
CA TYR A 153 -6.54 -0.71 -15.94
C TYR A 153 -7.59 0.11 -16.71
N SER A 154 -8.72 0.36 -16.07
CA SER A 154 -9.66 1.39 -16.55
C SER A 154 -9.03 2.77 -16.38
N VAL A 155 -9.06 3.60 -17.41
CA VAL A 155 -8.35 4.89 -17.43
C VAL A 155 -9.26 6.02 -17.93
N ASN A 156 -8.94 7.26 -17.57
CA ASN A 156 -9.44 8.43 -18.26
C ASN A 156 -8.64 8.62 -19.55
N GLU A 157 -9.23 8.30 -20.69
CA GLU A 157 -8.56 8.36 -22.00
C GLU A 157 -8.26 9.80 -22.46
N ASN A 158 -8.91 10.80 -21.86
CA ASN A 158 -8.76 12.20 -22.23
C ASN A 158 -7.46 12.83 -21.71
N LEU A 159 -6.83 12.21 -20.71
CA LEU A 159 -5.59 12.67 -20.11
C LEU A 159 -4.52 11.58 -20.21
N THR A 160 -3.38 11.88 -20.81
CA THR A 160 -2.21 10.99 -20.78
C THR A 160 -1.25 11.42 -19.66
N LEU A 161 -0.54 10.45 -19.08
CA LEU A 161 0.46 10.75 -18.05
C LEU A 161 1.56 11.68 -18.58
N SER A 162 1.98 11.50 -19.83
CA SER A 162 2.95 12.39 -20.49
C SER A 162 2.46 13.84 -20.62
N ARG A 163 1.17 14.04 -20.91
CA ARG A 163 0.57 15.38 -20.94
C ARG A 163 0.52 16.00 -19.54
N LEU A 164 0.17 15.22 -18.54
CA LEU A 164 0.18 15.68 -17.15
C LEU A 164 1.59 16.07 -16.71
N LYS A 165 2.60 15.22 -16.98
CA LYS A 165 4.01 15.50 -16.69
C LYS A 165 4.46 16.82 -17.30
N ASN A 166 4.30 16.99 -18.62
CA ASN A 166 4.71 18.21 -19.31
C ASN A 166 4.04 19.46 -18.73
N HIS A 167 2.81 19.32 -18.26
CA HIS A 167 2.08 20.42 -17.64
C HIS A 167 2.63 20.78 -16.26
N LEU A 168 2.89 19.79 -15.42
CA LEU A 168 3.49 19.99 -14.10
C LEU A 168 4.89 20.60 -14.21
N GLU A 169 5.72 20.08 -15.11
CA GLU A 169 7.07 20.61 -15.38
C GLU A 169 7.05 22.05 -15.91
N TYR A 170 6.09 22.38 -16.79
CA TYR A 170 5.98 23.73 -17.36
C TYR A 170 5.68 24.80 -16.30
N TYR A 171 4.93 24.44 -15.26
CA TYR A 171 4.55 25.36 -14.19
C TYR A 171 5.38 25.19 -12.90
N ASP A 172 6.38 24.32 -12.89
CA ASP A 172 7.16 23.94 -11.69
C ASP A 172 6.25 23.53 -10.53
N ASP A 173 5.16 22.82 -10.84
CA ASP A 173 4.17 22.42 -9.86
C ASP A 173 4.69 21.33 -8.93
N TYR A 174 4.50 21.52 -7.62
CA TYR A 174 4.65 20.45 -6.64
C TYR A 174 3.35 19.66 -6.58
N ALA A 175 3.35 18.38 -6.95
CA ALA A 175 2.17 17.55 -7.04
C ALA A 175 2.17 16.40 -6.03
N ILE A 176 1.08 16.27 -5.27
CA ILE A 176 0.86 15.17 -4.33
C ILE A 176 -0.20 14.23 -4.92
N GLY A 177 0.14 12.95 -5.02
CA GLY A 177 -0.76 11.91 -5.50
C GLY A 177 -1.37 11.07 -4.37
N CYS A 178 -2.67 10.82 -4.43
CA CYS A 178 -3.35 9.82 -3.60
C CYS A 178 -3.70 8.60 -4.44
N PHE A 179 -3.32 7.42 -4.00
CA PHE A 179 -3.71 6.17 -4.64
C PHE A 179 -4.56 5.32 -3.70
N ALA A 180 -5.79 5.02 -4.11
CA ALA A 180 -6.67 4.09 -3.41
C ALA A 180 -6.28 2.65 -3.78
N SER A 181 -5.58 1.97 -2.86
CA SER A 181 -5.06 0.62 -3.06
C SER A 181 -6.13 -0.44 -2.86
N SER A 182 -6.19 -1.40 -3.77
CA SER A 182 -6.97 -2.62 -3.63
C SER A 182 -6.25 -3.73 -2.84
N PHE A 183 -5.00 -3.49 -2.43
CA PHE A 183 -4.23 -4.42 -1.63
C PHE A 183 -4.89 -4.70 -0.27
N SER A 184 -4.94 -5.98 0.09
CA SER A 184 -5.42 -6.42 1.41
C SER A 184 -4.70 -7.67 1.87
N SER A 185 -4.36 -7.73 3.15
CA SER A 185 -3.77 -8.91 3.80
C SER A 185 -4.65 -10.15 3.75
N THR A 186 -5.98 -9.96 3.59
CA THR A 186 -6.97 -11.06 3.56
C THR A 186 -7.07 -11.76 2.21
N LEU A 187 -6.43 -11.24 1.17
CA LEU A 187 -6.36 -11.87 -0.15
C LEU A 187 -5.45 -13.09 -0.12
N ASP A 188 -5.71 -14.07 -1.01
CA ASP A 188 -4.77 -15.15 -1.23
C ASP A 188 -3.41 -14.64 -1.72
N VAL A 189 -2.37 -15.45 -1.53
CA VAL A 189 -0.98 -15.03 -1.81
C VAL A 189 -0.79 -14.62 -3.27
N ALA A 190 -1.34 -15.36 -4.22
CA ALA A 190 -1.15 -15.10 -5.65
C ALA A 190 -1.82 -13.77 -6.06
N THR A 191 -3.08 -13.57 -5.66
CA THR A 191 -3.83 -12.33 -5.90
C THR A 191 -3.16 -11.13 -5.25
N ARG A 192 -2.74 -11.26 -3.99
CA ARG A 192 -2.06 -10.19 -3.25
C ARG A 192 -0.75 -9.80 -3.92
N THR A 193 0.08 -10.77 -4.32
CA THR A 193 1.35 -10.51 -5.02
C THR A 193 1.12 -9.82 -6.36
N LYS A 194 0.12 -10.25 -7.12
CA LYS A 194 -0.23 -9.62 -8.41
C LYS A 194 -0.66 -8.16 -8.22
N ILE A 195 -1.58 -7.90 -7.28
CA ILE A 195 -2.05 -6.53 -6.98
C ILE A 195 -0.87 -5.66 -6.57
N GLN A 196 -0.06 -6.12 -5.60
CA GLN A 196 1.11 -5.39 -5.14
C GLN A 196 2.06 -5.04 -6.28
N SER A 197 2.41 -6.00 -7.14
CA SER A 197 3.30 -5.77 -8.27
C SER A 197 2.73 -4.75 -9.26
N ASN A 198 1.46 -4.86 -9.59
CA ASN A 198 0.80 -3.96 -10.53
C ASN A 198 0.72 -2.53 -9.97
N GLU A 199 0.30 -2.37 -8.71
CA GLU A 199 0.19 -1.07 -8.07
C GLU A 199 1.57 -0.40 -7.92
N ILE A 200 2.61 -1.15 -7.57
CA ILE A 200 3.99 -0.62 -7.49
C ILE A 200 4.48 -0.13 -8.85
N LEU A 201 4.21 -0.84 -9.94
CA LEU A 201 4.57 -0.40 -11.29
C LEU A 201 3.86 0.91 -11.67
N LEU A 202 2.56 1.01 -11.40
CA LEU A 202 1.78 2.23 -11.66
C LEU A 202 2.28 3.43 -10.85
N LEU A 203 2.56 3.22 -9.57
CA LEU A 203 2.99 4.29 -8.69
C LEU A 203 4.44 4.72 -8.97
N SER A 204 5.30 3.78 -9.39
CA SER A 204 6.64 4.11 -9.88
C SER A 204 6.58 4.98 -11.14
N GLU A 205 5.72 4.61 -12.10
CA GLU A 205 5.51 5.41 -13.31
C GLU A 205 4.98 6.81 -12.96
N ALA A 206 4.03 6.92 -12.02
CA ALA A 206 3.51 8.21 -11.54
C ALA A 206 4.62 9.07 -10.91
N ALA A 207 5.44 8.48 -10.04
CA ALA A 207 6.57 9.14 -9.39
C ALA A 207 7.59 9.68 -10.40
N GLU A 208 7.93 8.91 -11.43
CA GLU A 208 8.85 9.32 -12.51
C GLU A 208 8.27 10.40 -13.42
N ASN A 209 6.96 10.61 -13.37
CA ASN A 209 6.26 11.51 -14.30
C ASN A 209 5.54 12.68 -13.60
N GLY A 210 6.10 13.19 -12.50
CA GLY A 210 5.75 14.48 -11.96
C GLY A 210 5.05 14.51 -10.61
N PHE A 211 4.72 13.34 -10.02
CA PHE A 211 4.25 13.35 -8.63
C PHE A 211 5.45 13.47 -7.67
N SER A 212 5.50 14.60 -6.97
CA SER A 212 6.57 14.93 -6.01
C SER A 212 6.45 14.13 -4.71
N GLN A 213 5.24 13.75 -4.33
CA GLN A 213 4.91 12.87 -3.21
C GLN A 213 3.74 11.96 -3.58
N ILE A 214 3.71 10.76 -3.03
CA ILE A 214 2.59 9.83 -3.21
C ILE A 214 2.20 9.26 -1.84
N PHE A 215 0.91 9.18 -1.56
CA PHE A 215 0.45 8.41 -0.43
C PHE A 215 -0.59 7.36 -0.82
N VAL A 216 -0.57 6.25 -0.11
CA VAL A 216 -1.44 5.11 -0.35
C VAL A 216 -2.57 5.12 0.67
N ASN A 217 -3.79 4.96 0.19
CA ASN A 217 -4.98 4.78 1.00
C ASN A 217 -5.45 3.32 0.90
N PHE A 218 -5.22 2.53 1.95
CA PHE A 218 -5.69 1.15 2.00
C PHE A 218 -7.17 1.09 2.40
N SER A 219 -7.94 0.24 1.72
CA SER A 219 -9.38 0.08 1.96
C SER A 219 -9.72 -0.53 3.32
N LYS A 220 -8.76 -1.18 3.99
CA LYS A 220 -8.93 -1.84 5.28
C LYS A 220 -7.95 -1.33 6.32
N ASN A 221 -8.41 -1.32 7.58
CA ASN A 221 -7.55 -1.01 8.71
C ASN A 221 -6.46 -2.07 8.88
N ILE A 222 -5.24 -1.61 9.16
CA ILE A 222 -4.08 -2.46 9.38
C ILE A 222 -4.14 -2.99 10.82
N THR A 223 -4.06 -4.30 11.00
CA THR A 223 -3.98 -4.93 12.30
C THR A 223 -2.55 -5.39 12.62
N LYS A 224 -2.27 -5.71 13.89
CA LYS A 224 -0.94 -6.19 14.29
C LYS A 224 -0.53 -7.47 13.54
N ASN A 225 -1.49 -8.34 13.25
CA ASN A 225 -1.21 -9.65 12.62
C ASN A 225 -0.87 -9.52 11.13
N ASP A 226 -1.35 -8.47 10.47
CA ASP A 226 -1.15 -8.27 9.04
C ASP A 226 -0.16 -7.13 8.71
N LEU A 227 0.37 -6.47 9.75
CA LEU A 227 1.31 -5.37 9.63
C LEU A 227 2.47 -5.65 8.67
N ILE A 228 3.06 -6.85 8.76
CA ILE A 228 4.19 -7.25 7.92
C ILE A 228 3.90 -7.18 6.41
N TYR A 229 2.65 -7.46 6.00
CA TYR A 229 2.26 -7.40 4.60
C TYR A 229 2.24 -5.96 4.08
N TYR A 230 1.72 -5.03 4.90
CA TYR A 230 1.67 -3.60 4.57
C TYR A 230 3.07 -2.97 4.62
N GLN A 231 3.90 -3.35 5.59
CA GLN A 231 5.31 -2.93 5.64
C GLN A 231 6.07 -3.41 4.40
N THR A 232 5.88 -4.66 3.98
CA THR A 232 6.52 -5.21 2.78
C THR A 232 6.07 -4.46 1.52
N TYR A 233 4.78 -4.15 1.41
CA TYR A 233 4.23 -3.36 0.31
C TYR A 233 4.89 -1.97 0.25
N LEU A 234 4.84 -1.22 1.36
CA LEU A 234 5.40 0.13 1.45
C LEU A 234 6.91 0.15 1.21
N LEU A 235 7.63 -0.82 1.74
CA LEU A 235 9.08 -0.94 1.53
C LEU A 235 9.40 -1.16 0.06
N ASN A 236 8.70 -2.08 -0.62
CA ASN A 236 8.91 -2.34 -2.04
C ASN A 236 8.55 -1.11 -2.88
N LEU A 237 7.46 -0.41 -2.55
CA LEU A 237 7.08 0.83 -3.21
C LEU A 237 8.17 1.90 -3.03
N LYS A 238 8.65 2.11 -1.81
CA LYS A 238 9.71 3.08 -1.51
C LYS A 238 11.03 2.75 -2.23
N LEU A 239 11.41 1.47 -2.30
CA LEU A 239 12.61 1.04 -3.03
C LEU A 239 12.49 1.28 -4.53
N THR A 240 11.28 1.22 -5.08
CA THR A 240 11.04 1.43 -6.51
C THR A 240 10.92 2.93 -6.84
N CYS A 241 10.28 3.72 -5.97
CA CYS A 241 10.09 5.18 -6.12
C CYS A 241 11.20 5.98 -5.40
N GLN A 242 12.46 5.65 -5.59
CA GLN A 242 13.63 6.05 -4.78
C GLN A 242 13.71 7.52 -4.36
N ASN A 243 13.21 8.45 -5.18
CA ASN A 243 13.30 9.90 -4.95
C ASN A 243 11.96 10.54 -4.55
N THR A 244 10.90 9.74 -4.45
CA THR A 244 9.55 10.25 -4.14
C THR A 244 9.16 9.77 -2.75
N PRO A 245 8.93 10.68 -1.80
CA PRO A 245 8.42 10.33 -0.47
C PRO A 245 7.09 9.58 -0.54
N ILE A 246 7.00 8.48 0.20
CA ILE A 246 5.84 7.59 0.23
C ILE A 246 5.13 7.70 1.56
N GLY A 247 3.90 8.19 1.52
CA GLY A 247 3.02 8.29 2.68
C GLY A 247 1.96 7.20 2.75
N ILE A 248 1.28 7.16 3.88
CA ILE A 248 0.13 6.29 4.09
C ILE A 248 -1.01 7.07 4.77
N LYS A 249 -2.23 6.93 4.24
CA LYS A 249 -3.43 7.48 4.86
C LYS A 249 -3.86 6.59 6.03
N ILE A 250 -4.00 7.18 7.21
CA ILE A 250 -4.39 6.49 8.45
C ILE A 250 -5.73 7.05 8.94
N PRO A 251 -6.72 6.20 9.25
CA PRO A 251 -7.99 6.66 9.83
C PRO A 251 -7.78 7.33 11.19
N LEU A 252 -8.48 8.43 11.45
CA LEU A 252 -8.40 9.15 12.72
C LEU A 252 -8.73 8.26 13.93
N SER A 253 -9.73 7.40 13.81
CA SER A 253 -10.10 6.42 14.84
C SER A 253 -8.99 5.42 15.15
N PHE A 254 -8.11 5.15 14.18
CA PHE A 254 -6.94 4.29 14.38
C PHE A 254 -5.84 5.02 15.15
N VAL A 255 -5.60 6.28 14.82
CA VAL A 255 -4.57 7.12 15.45
C VAL A 255 -4.93 7.48 16.88
N SER A 256 -6.19 7.79 17.17
CA SER A 256 -6.68 8.12 18.52
C SER A 256 -6.65 6.94 19.50
N ASN A 257 -6.51 5.70 19.00
CA ASN A 257 -6.45 4.52 19.85
C ASN A 257 -5.00 4.20 20.26
N ALA A 258 -4.68 4.39 21.53
CA ALA A 258 -3.36 4.12 22.10
C ALA A 258 -2.84 2.70 21.85
N ALA A 259 -3.73 1.70 21.73
CA ALA A 259 -3.35 0.32 21.42
C ALA A 259 -2.68 0.19 20.02
N ASN A 260 -2.93 1.12 19.12
CA ASN A 260 -2.38 1.12 17.78
C ASN A 260 -1.03 1.87 17.65
N HIS A 261 -0.58 2.58 18.68
CA HIS A 261 0.65 3.38 18.60
C HIS A 261 1.88 2.54 18.25
N GLY A 262 1.94 1.27 18.70
CA GLY A 262 2.98 0.34 18.30
C GLY A 262 2.96 0.02 16.80
N ILE A 263 1.78 -0.09 16.19
CA ILE A 263 1.62 -0.32 14.75
C ILE A 263 2.03 0.94 13.96
N LEU A 264 1.64 2.13 14.43
CA LEU A 264 2.05 3.40 13.82
C LEU A 264 3.57 3.54 13.81
N ALA A 265 4.22 3.26 14.94
CA ALA A 265 5.69 3.29 15.03
C ALA A 265 6.38 2.33 14.05
N GLU A 266 5.80 1.14 13.86
CA GLU A 266 6.34 0.18 12.90
C GLU A 266 6.08 0.60 11.43
N LEU A 267 4.94 1.23 11.12
CA LEU A 267 4.65 1.74 9.78
C LEU A 267 5.60 2.89 9.39
N MET A 268 5.95 3.78 10.34
CA MET A 268 6.88 4.89 10.08
C MET A 268 8.34 4.47 9.85
N LYS A 269 8.68 3.21 10.08
CA LYS A 269 9.99 2.68 9.64
C LYS A 269 10.08 2.52 8.13
N VAL A 270 8.94 2.47 7.44
CA VAL A 270 8.84 2.23 5.99
C VAL A 270 8.09 3.33 5.24
N ALA A 271 7.15 4.03 5.87
CA ALA A 271 6.52 5.22 5.32
C ALA A 271 7.29 6.48 5.70
N ASP A 272 7.24 7.50 4.86
CA ASP A 272 7.93 8.78 5.08
C ASP A 272 7.04 9.78 5.82
N PHE A 273 5.71 9.68 5.64
CA PHE A 273 4.74 10.55 6.32
C PHE A 273 3.37 9.87 6.47
N PHE A 274 2.57 10.38 7.41
CA PHE A 274 1.17 10.00 7.56
C PHE A 274 0.25 11.05 6.96
N VAL A 275 -0.89 10.60 6.43
CA VAL A 275 -1.98 11.48 6.00
C VAL A 275 -3.18 11.24 6.91
N LEU A 276 -3.65 12.31 7.55
CA LEU A 276 -4.78 12.32 8.47
C LEU A 276 -5.95 13.07 7.83
N ASP A 277 -7.08 12.39 7.65
CA ASP A 277 -8.24 12.97 6.96
C ASP A 277 -9.24 13.57 7.94
N PHE A 278 -9.24 14.88 8.04
CA PHE A 278 -10.17 15.69 8.80
C PHE A 278 -11.29 16.28 7.93
N SER A 279 -11.49 15.79 6.71
CA SER A 279 -12.58 16.28 5.85
C SER A 279 -13.92 16.17 6.55
N GLY A 280 -14.70 17.27 6.54
CA GLY A 280 -15.98 17.36 7.23
C GLY A 280 -15.89 17.62 8.75
N GLN A 281 -14.71 17.80 9.32
CA GLN A 281 -14.51 18.25 10.70
C GLN A 281 -14.33 19.77 10.74
N ASN A 282 -14.93 20.41 11.75
CA ASN A 282 -14.66 21.82 12.05
C ASN A 282 -13.46 21.98 13.00
N ALA A 283 -13.01 23.21 13.24
CA ALA A 283 -11.83 23.49 14.06
C ALA A 283 -11.93 22.96 15.51
N GLU A 284 -13.11 22.99 16.13
CA GLU A 284 -13.30 22.47 17.49
C GLU A 284 -13.20 20.93 17.51
N GLN A 285 -13.80 20.25 16.53
CA GLN A 285 -13.68 18.79 16.38
C GLN A 285 -12.24 18.38 16.11
N ILE A 286 -11.51 19.13 15.27
CA ILE A 286 -10.08 18.90 15.04
C ILE A 286 -9.29 19.00 16.35
N LYS A 287 -9.53 20.01 17.17
CA LYS A 287 -8.87 20.18 18.47
C LYS A 287 -9.15 18.99 19.40
N GLU A 288 -10.42 18.56 19.49
CA GLU A 288 -10.82 17.41 20.32
C GLU A 288 -10.15 16.11 19.86
N ILE A 289 -10.11 15.87 18.55
CA ILE A 289 -9.46 14.67 17.97
C ILE A 289 -7.94 14.69 18.22
N LEU A 290 -7.30 15.87 18.12
CA LEU A 290 -5.87 16.02 18.30
C LEU A 290 -5.44 16.12 19.77
N GLU A 291 -6.35 16.34 20.70
CA GLU A 291 -6.01 16.46 22.14
C GLU A 291 -5.26 15.23 22.67
N PRO A 292 -5.72 14.00 22.46
CA PRO A 292 -5.00 12.79 22.88
C PRO A 292 -3.70 12.53 22.08
N LEU A 293 -3.48 13.26 20.98
CA LEU A 293 -2.34 13.07 20.07
C LEU A 293 -1.20 14.05 20.35
N ILE A 294 -1.07 14.58 21.55
CA ILE A 294 -0.09 15.62 21.95
C ILE A 294 1.34 15.32 21.50
N TYR A 295 1.71 14.04 21.39
CA TYR A 295 3.05 13.62 20.99
C TYR A 295 3.13 13.11 19.56
N PHE A 296 2.05 13.10 18.80
CA PHE A 296 2.03 12.52 17.47
C PHE A 296 2.94 13.32 16.51
N SER A 297 2.74 14.61 16.42
CA SER A 297 3.48 15.54 15.55
C SER A 297 4.98 15.65 15.91
N PHE A 298 5.36 15.39 17.16
CA PHE A 298 6.77 15.34 17.55
C PHE A 298 7.49 14.06 17.11
N ARG A 299 6.74 13.03 16.73
CA ARG A 299 7.29 11.73 16.38
C ARG A 299 7.16 11.39 14.91
N TYR A 300 6.19 11.98 14.23
CA TYR A 300 5.83 11.58 12.89
C TYR A 300 5.58 12.81 12.02
N GLU A 301 6.11 12.79 10.81
CA GLU A 301 5.69 13.74 9.80
C GLU A 301 4.24 13.47 9.42
N ALA A 302 3.43 14.51 9.34
CA ALA A 302 2.00 14.39 9.06
C ALA A 302 1.52 15.47 8.10
N VAL A 303 0.60 15.09 7.23
CA VAL A 303 -0.16 15.96 6.34
C VAL A 303 -1.64 15.82 6.69
N ALA A 304 -2.34 16.92 6.93
CA ALA A 304 -3.76 16.89 7.21
C ALA A 304 -4.59 17.16 5.96
N ILE A 305 -5.61 16.34 5.70
CA ILE A 305 -6.65 16.68 4.71
C ILE A 305 -7.77 17.39 5.47
N ILE A 306 -8.13 18.59 5.00
CA ILE A 306 -9.20 19.43 5.59
C ILE A 306 -10.18 19.89 4.52
N SER A 307 -11.37 20.31 4.93
CA SER A 307 -12.34 20.86 3.98
C SER A 307 -11.87 22.20 3.41
N ASN A 308 -12.03 22.40 2.11
CA ASN A 308 -11.77 23.67 1.42
C ASN A 308 -12.96 24.63 1.57
N ASP A 309 -13.55 24.72 2.75
CA ASP A 309 -14.55 25.73 3.07
C ASP A 309 -13.82 27.01 3.48
N ALA A 310 -13.93 28.05 2.67
CA ALA A 310 -13.25 29.32 2.88
C ALA A 310 -13.59 29.99 4.22
N ILE A 311 -14.74 29.66 4.84
CA ILE A 311 -15.17 30.21 6.13
C ILE A 311 -14.40 29.56 7.28
N THR A 312 -14.15 28.25 7.19
CA THR A 312 -13.57 27.44 8.28
C THR A 312 -12.12 27.05 8.06
N LEU A 313 -11.60 27.19 6.84
CA LEU A 313 -10.26 26.75 6.45
C LEU A 313 -9.17 27.31 7.36
N ASN A 314 -9.14 28.62 7.58
CA ASN A 314 -8.12 29.27 8.42
C ASN A 314 -8.19 28.82 9.88
N ASP A 315 -9.41 28.60 10.42
CA ASP A 315 -9.58 28.10 11.77
C ASP A 315 -9.11 26.67 11.94
N CYS A 316 -9.34 25.83 10.93
CA CYS A 316 -8.82 24.45 10.86
C CYS A 316 -7.30 24.44 10.79
N ILE A 317 -6.69 25.25 9.94
CA ILE A 317 -5.23 25.40 9.83
C ILE A 317 -4.65 25.83 11.17
N ALA A 318 -5.24 26.86 11.81
CA ALA A 318 -4.78 27.32 13.13
C ALA A 318 -4.91 26.25 14.23
N ALA A 319 -5.91 25.37 14.15
CA ALA A 319 -6.07 24.26 15.07
C ALA A 319 -4.99 23.19 14.88
N LEU A 320 -4.65 22.88 13.61
CA LEU A 320 -3.60 21.93 13.24
C LEU A 320 -2.21 22.44 13.63
N SER A 321 -1.85 23.68 13.28
CA SER A 321 -0.55 24.28 13.58
C SER A 321 -0.27 24.34 15.08
N LYS A 322 -1.26 24.58 15.93
CA LYS A 322 -1.10 24.49 17.39
C LYS A 322 -0.67 23.12 17.89
N LYS A 323 -0.84 22.10 17.07
CA LYS A 323 -0.44 20.71 17.35
C LYS A 323 0.79 20.28 16.54
N GLY A 324 1.42 21.23 15.81
CA GLY A 324 2.63 21.00 15.00
C GLY A 324 2.35 20.24 13.69
N ILE A 325 1.13 20.32 13.16
CA ILE A 325 0.78 19.82 11.82
C ILE A 325 0.62 21.04 10.94
N ASP A 326 1.69 21.40 10.24
CA ASP A 326 1.76 22.61 9.41
C ASP A 326 1.52 22.29 7.92
N ASN A 327 1.61 21.03 7.53
CA ASN A 327 1.34 20.55 6.19
C ASN A 327 -0.13 20.16 6.03
N TYR A 328 -0.82 20.70 5.01
CA TYR A 328 -2.22 20.37 4.78
C TYR A 328 -2.60 20.27 3.30
N ILE A 329 -3.70 19.57 3.06
CA ILE A 329 -4.39 19.45 1.77
C ILE A 329 -5.82 19.96 1.97
N ALA A 330 -6.20 21.01 1.24
CA ALA A 330 -7.57 21.53 1.22
C ALA A 330 -8.36 20.83 0.09
N LYS A 331 -9.38 20.06 0.47
CA LYS A 331 -10.19 19.24 -0.46
C LYS A 331 -11.65 19.67 -0.45
#